data_10173b1aa182afa1289f168303006240
#
_entry.id   10173b1aa182afa1289f168303006240
#
_cell.length_a   1.000
_cell.length_b   1.000
_cell.length_c   1.000
_cell.angle_alpha   90.00
_cell.angle_beta   90.00
_cell.angle_gamma   90.00
#
_symmetry.space_group_name_H-M   'P 1'
#
loop_
_entity.id
_entity.type
_entity.pdbx_description
1 polymer ?
#
loop_
_entity_poly.entity_id
_entity_poly.type
_entity_poly.pdbx_seq_one_letter_code
_entity_poly.pdbx_strand_id
1 'polypeptide(L)'
;GFDLYYVNGKSVREYPFINYLLQDELEEGKPEEEIVSKKFRLELLSELIELLKPISILETSSNSEVEPKENKKTNDLIVKCKSFNAASEYGNIFNACSKKLSDINDGLFEYTTDGLIFTPMDLPAGGTMVNGSPGPLYKSTWEKSFKWKPAEFNTIDFLVSVKKDKTGRDEVHHIFQDGRNLEGNQEVIQYKTLILRCGFDERKHGYLNPCQDILNDKLPTPEDLDNNDTYKPVPFQPTNPYDETAHLCNILLKGDETNMYMMTEENEYFEDDMIVEFKYVMDNNDGWKWVPLRVRYDKTSELRAGMKNYGNAYHVANNNWHSIHDPITEYMISTGENLPEYERNDDVYYNRSNDETSTQGLRDFHNLVVKKNLIMGVSERDDTLIDYAVGKAGDMSKWIRSKLKFVLGVDVSKDNIHNQVDGACARFIRANKKYTKMPKALFVTGNSSRNIRNGDALDTDKDKQIINIINVIQFISNFER
;
A
#
# COMPACT_ATOMS: atom_id res chain seq x y z
N GLY A 1 6.49 12.17 24.37
CA GLY A 1 6.89 10.76 24.46
C GLY A 1 5.70 9.82 24.35
N PHE A 2 5.86 8.72 23.64
CA PHE A 2 4.76 7.73 23.43
C PHE A 2 5.20 6.28 23.70
N ASP A 3 6.48 6.00 23.89
CA ASP A 3 7.02 4.70 24.31
C ASP A 3 8.44 4.88 24.85
N LEU A 4 8.93 3.92 25.64
CA LEU A 4 10.23 3.93 26.27
C LEU A 4 10.98 2.63 25.97
N TYR A 5 12.19 2.73 25.44
CA TYR A 5 12.99 1.57 25.04
C TYR A 5 14.20 1.31 25.94
N TYR A 6 14.77 2.36 26.51
CA TYR A 6 15.96 2.28 27.36
C TYR A 6 15.87 3.26 28.53
N VAL A 7 16.27 2.79 29.73
CA VAL A 7 16.42 3.60 30.93
C VAL A 7 17.79 3.29 31.52
N ASN A 8 18.60 4.33 31.79
CA ASN A 8 19.94 4.19 32.35
C ASN A 8 20.80 3.14 31.60
N GLY A 9 20.73 3.12 30.29
CA GLY A 9 21.47 2.18 29.43
C GLY A 9 20.94 0.75 29.43
N LYS A 10 19.88 0.44 30.16
CA LYS A 10 19.24 -0.89 30.19
C LYS A 10 18.02 -0.91 29.27
N SER A 11 17.86 -1.98 28.48
CA SER A 11 16.66 -2.20 27.68
C SER A 11 15.45 -2.43 28.59
N VAL A 12 14.34 -1.80 28.24
CA VAL A 12 13.01 -2.05 28.84
C VAL A 12 12.02 -2.51 27.77
N ARG A 13 12.51 -2.83 26.57
CA ARG A 13 11.72 -3.22 25.40
C ARG A 13 10.98 -4.55 25.58
N GLU A 14 11.48 -5.40 26.45
CA GLU A 14 10.86 -6.69 26.84
C GLU A 14 9.61 -6.52 27.69
N TYR A 15 9.42 -5.37 28.33
CA TYR A 15 8.24 -5.15 29.14
C TYR A 15 7.00 -4.92 28.28
N PRO A 16 5.80 -5.30 28.76
CA PRO A 16 4.54 -4.93 28.12
C PRO A 16 4.37 -3.41 28.11
N PHE A 17 3.50 -2.94 27.21
CA PHE A 17 3.37 -1.50 26.96
C PHE A 17 2.62 -0.77 28.07
N ILE A 18 1.43 -1.28 28.45
CA ILE A 18 0.54 -0.68 29.46
C ILE A 18 0.00 -1.80 30.36
N ASN A 19 -0.47 -1.46 31.54
CA ASN A 19 -1.12 -2.42 32.44
C ASN A 19 -2.39 -2.96 31.77
N TYR A 20 -2.38 -4.26 31.47
CA TYR A 20 -3.48 -4.97 30.82
C TYR A 20 -4.16 -6.00 31.72
N LEU A 21 -3.68 -6.13 32.98
CA LEU A 21 -4.25 -7.07 33.95
C LEU A 21 -5.67 -6.62 34.28
N LEU A 22 -6.62 -7.41 33.83
CA LEU A 22 -8.03 -7.20 34.08
C LEU A 22 -8.37 -7.50 35.53
N GLN A 23 -9.46 -6.90 36.05
CA GLN A 23 -10.02 -7.22 37.34
C GLN A 23 -10.24 -8.74 37.58
N ASP A 24 -10.44 -9.49 36.49
CA ASP A 24 -10.63 -10.94 36.51
C ASP A 24 -9.40 -11.72 37.02
N GLU A 25 -8.17 -11.23 36.78
CA GLU A 25 -6.96 -11.84 37.35
C GLU A 25 -6.79 -11.51 38.84
N LEU A 26 -7.43 -10.46 39.35
CA LEU A 26 -7.49 -10.11 40.77
C LEU A 26 -8.45 -11.05 41.53
N GLU A 27 -9.45 -11.63 40.87
CA GLU A 27 -10.40 -12.58 41.47
C GLU A 27 -9.83 -14.01 41.53
N GLU A 28 -8.79 -14.35 40.74
CA GLU A 28 -8.15 -15.67 40.78
C GLU A 28 -7.13 -15.89 41.95
N GLY A 29 -7.05 -14.95 42.89
CA GLY A 29 -6.32 -15.17 44.16
C GLY A 29 -4.80 -15.14 44.06
N LYS A 30 -4.22 -14.51 43.02
CA LYS A 30 -2.78 -14.19 42.99
C LYS A 30 -2.50 -13.06 43.98
N PRO A 31 -1.44 -13.17 44.81
CA PRO A 31 -1.15 -12.12 45.77
C PRO A 31 -0.85 -10.80 45.05
N GLU A 32 -1.42 -9.70 45.56
CA GLU A 32 -1.22 -8.34 45.05
C GLU A 32 0.26 -7.96 44.83
N GLU A 33 1.16 -8.56 45.66
CA GLU A 33 2.61 -8.34 45.55
C GLU A 33 3.24 -8.86 44.24
N GLU A 34 2.69 -9.87 43.59
CA GLU A 34 3.17 -10.35 42.30
C GLU A 34 2.69 -9.46 41.14
N ILE A 35 1.54 -8.79 41.29
CA ILE A 35 0.96 -7.90 40.31
C ILE A 35 1.68 -6.54 40.32
N VAL A 36 2.04 -6.04 41.51
CA VAL A 36 2.75 -4.76 41.69
C VAL A 36 4.21 -4.80 41.17
N SER A 37 4.78 -5.99 40.96
CA SER A 37 6.18 -6.11 40.47
C SER A 37 6.33 -5.99 38.95
N LYS A 38 5.26 -6.07 38.17
CA LYS A 38 5.32 -5.93 36.70
C LYS A 38 5.53 -4.46 36.33
N LYS A 39 6.56 -4.21 35.53
CA LYS A 39 6.86 -2.88 34.98
C LYS A 39 6.30 -2.73 33.59
N PHE A 40 5.72 -1.57 33.31
CA PHE A 40 5.13 -1.23 32.03
C PHE A 40 5.87 -0.04 31.39
N ARG A 41 6.09 -0.09 30.08
CA ARG A 41 6.90 0.92 29.38
C ARG A 41 6.30 2.32 29.46
N LEU A 42 4.97 2.44 29.35
CA LEU A 42 4.29 3.74 29.39
C LEU A 42 4.32 4.36 30.79
N GLU A 43 4.17 3.57 31.84
CA GLU A 43 4.28 4.03 33.22
C GLU A 43 5.69 4.52 33.53
N LEU A 44 6.71 3.73 33.13
CA LEU A 44 8.12 4.13 33.28
C LEU A 44 8.43 5.44 32.52
N LEU A 45 7.82 5.64 31.34
CA LEU A 45 7.97 6.87 30.59
C LEU A 45 7.34 8.05 31.33
N SER A 46 6.14 7.89 31.87
CA SER A 46 5.45 8.92 32.64
C SER A 46 6.25 9.33 33.87
N GLU A 47 6.68 8.34 34.66
CA GLU A 47 7.55 8.57 35.82
C GLU A 47 8.84 9.31 35.47
N LEU A 48 9.49 8.89 34.35
CA LEU A 48 10.73 9.51 33.89
C LEU A 48 10.52 10.98 33.52
N ILE A 49 9.43 11.30 32.80
CA ILE A 49 9.12 12.68 32.40
C ILE A 49 8.81 13.53 33.63
N GLU A 50 8.06 13.01 34.59
CA GLU A 50 7.75 13.71 35.84
C GLU A 50 8.99 13.98 36.69
N LEU A 51 9.90 13.01 36.77
CA LEU A 51 11.16 13.15 37.54
C LEU A 51 12.14 14.12 36.89
N LEU A 52 12.31 13.99 35.55
CA LEU A 52 13.31 14.81 34.84
C LEU A 52 12.84 16.22 34.58
N LYS A 53 11.50 16.45 34.47
CA LYS A 53 10.92 17.75 34.09
C LYS A 53 11.74 18.43 32.99
N PRO A 54 11.91 17.75 31.82
CA PRO A 54 12.85 18.20 30.80
C PRO A 54 12.43 19.57 30.27
N ILE A 55 13.35 20.54 30.37
CA ILE A 55 13.21 21.90 29.84
C ILE A 55 14.21 22.05 28.70
N SER A 56 13.77 22.60 27.57
CA SER A 56 14.70 22.97 26.49
C SER A 56 15.49 24.19 26.87
N ILE A 57 16.81 24.05 26.96
CA ILE A 57 17.73 25.19 27.02
C ILE A 57 18.12 25.53 25.59
N LEU A 58 17.25 26.19 24.83
CA LEU A 58 17.65 26.91 23.63
C LEU A 58 18.16 28.27 24.08
N GLU A 59 19.45 28.36 24.36
CA GLU A 59 20.13 29.65 24.46
C GLU A 59 20.05 30.33 23.09
N THR A 60 19.19 31.32 22.99
CA THR A 60 19.35 32.33 21.94
C THR A 60 20.62 33.12 22.28
N SER A 61 21.73 32.80 21.62
CA SER A 61 22.95 33.59 21.60
C SER A 61 22.65 34.94 20.90
N SER A 62 22.09 35.87 21.64
CA SER A 62 22.12 37.28 21.29
C SER A 62 23.11 37.94 22.20
N ASN A 63 24.33 38.13 21.71
CA ASN A 63 25.26 39.09 22.26
C ASN A 63 24.60 40.48 22.26
N SER A 64 24.00 40.85 23.36
CA SER A 64 23.76 42.26 23.71
C SER A 64 23.61 42.36 25.22
N GLU A 65 24.60 42.98 25.82
CA GLU A 65 24.57 43.53 27.18
C GLU A 65 23.39 44.50 27.26
N VAL A 66 22.26 44.11 27.77
CA VAL A 66 21.19 45.00 28.24
C VAL A 66 20.43 44.30 29.36
N GLU A 67 20.21 45.03 30.43
CA GLU A 67 19.62 44.69 31.72
C GLU A 67 18.39 43.76 31.73
N PRO A 68 18.11 43.04 32.82
CA PRO A 68 17.02 42.06 32.93
C PRO A 68 15.68 42.78 32.93
N LYS A 69 14.96 42.79 31.82
CA LYS A 69 13.53 43.08 31.79
C LYS A 69 12.77 41.80 32.10
N GLU A 70 12.07 41.82 33.21
CA GLU A 70 10.99 40.92 33.57
C GLU A 70 10.02 40.75 32.36
N ASN A 71 9.78 39.53 31.90
CA ASN A 71 8.96 39.06 30.78
C ASN A 71 9.71 38.65 29.50
N LYS A 72 10.78 37.84 29.60
CA LYS A 72 11.13 36.97 28.51
C LYS A 72 10.15 35.82 28.51
N LYS A 73 9.24 35.73 27.51
CA LYS A 73 8.59 34.51 27.13
C LYS A 73 9.68 33.55 26.68
N THR A 74 10.13 32.69 27.58
CA THR A 74 10.97 31.55 27.24
C THR A 74 10.09 30.61 26.38
N ASN A 75 10.50 30.31 25.15
CA ASN A 75 9.93 29.26 24.36
C ASN A 75 10.40 27.94 24.98
N ASP A 76 9.82 27.55 26.09
CA ASP A 76 10.17 26.32 26.78
C ASP A 76 9.60 25.11 25.96
N LEU A 77 10.47 24.20 25.54
CA LEU A 77 10.07 22.94 24.99
C LEU A 77 9.46 22.11 26.13
N ILE A 78 8.16 21.84 26.06
CA ILE A 78 7.47 21.01 27.03
C ILE A 78 7.45 19.56 26.52
N VAL A 79 7.96 18.63 27.29
CA VAL A 79 7.88 17.20 27.01
C VAL A 79 6.77 16.58 27.87
N LYS A 80 5.80 15.96 27.20
CA LYS A 80 4.66 15.30 27.85
C LYS A 80 4.58 13.83 27.40
N CYS A 81 4.01 12.99 28.24
CA CYS A 81 3.64 11.62 27.87
C CYS A 81 2.35 11.66 27.09
N LYS A 82 2.27 10.87 26.00
CA LYS A 82 1.03 10.70 25.22
C LYS A 82 0.04 9.84 26.01
N SER A 83 -1.22 10.24 26.04
CA SER A 83 -2.28 9.46 26.68
C SER A 83 -2.76 8.34 25.76
N PHE A 84 -3.03 7.17 26.33
CA PHE A 84 -3.61 6.03 25.68
C PHE A 84 -4.90 5.61 26.39
N ASN A 85 -5.88 5.13 25.61
CA ASN A 85 -7.12 4.57 26.14
C ASN A 85 -7.04 3.05 25.99
N ALA A 86 -6.97 2.32 27.10
CA ALA A 86 -6.96 0.86 27.05
C ALA A 86 -8.34 0.31 26.72
N ALA A 87 -8.42 -0.64 25.78
CA ALA A 87 -9.70 -1.24 25.41
C ALA A 87 -10.42 -1.90 26.61
N SER A 88 -9.68 -2.43 27.57
CA SER A 88 -10.20 -3.01 28.81
C SER A 88 -10.92 -2.01 29.72
N GLU A 89 -10.48 -0.75 29.75
CA GLU A 89 -11.09 0.32 30.56
C GLU A 89 -12.45 0.76 30.01
N TYR A 90 -12.67 0.61 28.70
CA TYR A 90 -13.87 1.04 27.99
C TYR A 90 -14.76 -0.13 27.53
N GLY A 91 -14.47 -1.33 27.96
CA GLY A 91 -15.18 -2.55 27.63
C GLY A 91 -14.85 -3.15 26.26
N ASN A 92 -14.46 -2.33 25.28
CA ASN A 92 -13.99 -2.77 23.99
C ASN A 92 -13.18 -1.67 23.25
N ILE A 93 -12.53 -2.05 22.16
CA ILE A 93 -11.68 -1.15 21.38
C ILE A 93 -12.48 -0.01 20.71
N PHE A 94 -13.72 -0.25 20.28
CA PHE A 94 -14.56 0.75 19.59
C PHE A 94 -14.97 1.86 20.54
N ASN A 95 -15.34 1.55 21.77
CA ASN A 95 -15.64 2.52 22.80
C ASN A 95 -14.42 3.36 23.17
N ALA A 96 -13.23 2.72 23.26
CA ALA A 96 -11.97 3.43 23.49
C ALA A 96 -11.64 4.40 22.33
N CYS A 97 -11.88 4.00 21.08
CA CYS A 97 -11.74 4.86 19.90
C CYS A 97 -12.75 6.01 19.92
N SER A 98 -14.03 5.72 20.18
CA SER A 98 -15.09 6.73 20.26
C SER A 98 -14.74 7.82 21.29
N LYS A 99 -14.28 7.42 22.48
CA LYS A 99 -13.82 8.36 23.50
C LYS A 99 -12.65 9.21 23.04
N LYS A 100 -11.63 8.58 22.41
CA LYS A 100 -10.44 9.30 21.92
C LYS A 100 -10.78 10.27 20.80
N LEU A 101 -11.69 9.92 19.88
CA LEU A 101 -12.17 10.78 18.80
C LEU A 101 -13.00 11.96 19.35
N SER A 102 -13.85 11.71 20.39
CA SER A 102 -14.53 12.80 21.09
C SER A 102 -13.53 13.77 21.71
N ASP A 103 -12.49 13.27 22.39
CA ASP A 103 -11.45 14.12 22.99
C ASP A 103 -10.71 14.97 21.94
N ILE A 104 -10.51 14.44 20.73
CA ILE A 104 -9.92 15.17 19.59
C ILE A 104 -10.86 16.28 19.14
N ASN A 105 -12.14 15.95 18.92
CA ASN A 105 -13.14 16.89 18.44
C ASN A 105 -13.43 18.01 19.47
N ASP A 106 -13.32 17.70 20.76
CA ASP A 106 -13.45 18.66 21.86
C ASP A 106 -12.20 19.54 22.04
N GLY A 107 -11.15 19.32 21.23
CA GLY A 107 -9.92 20.13 21.26
C GLY A 107 -9.05 19.93 22.51
N LEU A 108 -9.12 18.76 23.14
CA LEU A 108 -8.39 18.46 24.38
C LEU A 108 -6.90 18.24 24.19
N PHE A 109 -6.41 18.26 22.93
CA PHE A 109 -5.01 18.07 22.59
C PHE A 109 -4.35 19.39 22.17
N GLU A 110 -3.16 19.65 22.68
CA GLU A 110 -2.36 20.85 22.35
C GLU A 110 -1.62 20.72 20.99
N TYR A 111 -1.87 19.66 20.24
CA TYR A 111 -1.25 19.37 18.94
C TYR A 111 -2.29 18.87 17.94
N THR A 112 -2.01 19.06 16.67
CA THR A 112 -2.86 18.54 15.59
C THR A 112 -2.72 17.02 15.48
N THR A 113 -3.84 16.35 15.22
CA THR A 113 -3.90 14.90 15.05
C THR A 113 -4.31 14.57 13.62
N ASP A 114 -3.74 13.48 13.08
CA ASP A 114 -4.03 12.98 11.73
C ASP A 114 -4.68 11.58 11.75
N GLY A 115 -5.10 11.12 12.94
CA GLY A 115 -5.72 9.81 13.12
C GLY A 115 -5.37 9.15 14.44
N LEU A 116 -5.54 7.81 14.50
CA LEU A 116 -5.31 7.00 15.68
C LEU A 116 -4.15 6.01 15.48
N ILE A 117 -3.43 5.71 16.56
CA ILE A 117 -2.41 4.66 16.60
C ILE A 117 -2.87 3.59 17.55
N PHE A 118 -2.93 2.35 17.07
CA PHE A 118 -3.25 1.15 17.85
C PHE A 118 -1.94 0.45 18.21
N THR A 119 -1.70 0.30 19.50
CA THR A 119 -0.49 -0.34 20.02
C THR A 119 -0.88 -1.51 20.90
N PRO A 120 -0.30 -2.71 20.71
CA PRO A 120 -0.55 -3.85 21.60
C PRO A 120 -0.20 -3.52 23.04
N MET A 121 -1.07 -3.86 23.97
CA MET A 121 -0.91 -3.55 25.39
C MET A 121 0.11 -4.48 26.07
N ASP A 122 0.10 -5.74 25.70
CA ASP A 122 0.74 -6.87 26.36
C ASP A 122 2.04 -7.36 25.71
N LEU A 123 2.37 -6.82 24.51
CA LEU A 123 3.54 -7.26 23.76
C LEU A 123 4.81 -6.46 24.09
N PRO A 124 5.98 -7.09 24.05
CA PRO A 124 7.25 -6.39 24.04
C PRO A 124 7.38 -5.52 22.77
N ALA A 125 8.20 -4.48 22.82
CA ALA A 125 8.35 -3.54 21.72
C ALA A 125 8.82 -4.24 20.43
N GLY A 126 8.01 -4.20 19.37
CA GLY A 126 8.30 -4.90 18.11
C GLY A 126 8.16 -6.42 18.17
N GLY A 127 7.70 -6.96 19.30
CA GLY A 127 7.51 -8.40 19.47
C GLY A 127 6.19 -8.91 18.91
N THR A 128 6.07 -10.23 18.81
CA THR A 128 4.90 -10.92 18.24
C THR A 128 4.14 -11.79 19.23
N MET A 129 4.75 -12.08 20.40
CA MET A 129 4.18 -12.93 21.42
C MET A 129 4.32 -12.31 22.81
N VAL A 130 3.33 -12.53 23.66
CA VAL A 130 3.34 -12.14 25.09
C VAL A 130 4.50 -12.84 25.79
N ASN A 131 5.23 -12.11 26.63
CA ASN A 131 6.47 -12.58 27.29
C ASN A 131 7.56 -13.09 26.32
N GLY A 132 7.45 -12.74 25.03
CA GLY A 132 8.43 -13.07 24.02
C GLY A 132 9.61 -12.09 23.99
N SER A 133 10.48 -12.26 22.99
CA SER A 133 11.58 -11.32 22.75
C SER A 133 11.08 -10.06 22.05
N PRO A 134 11.67 -8.89 22.34
CA PRO A 134 11.39 -7.67 21.57
C PRO A 134 11.87 -7.82 20.12
N GLY A 135 11.29 -7.04 19.24
CA GLY A 135 11.67 -7.00 17.83
C GLY A 135 13.13 -6.57 17.60
N PRO A 136 13.62 -6.60 16.36
CA PRO A 136 15.00 -6.28 16.04
C PRO A 136 15.34 -4.81 16.37
N LEU A 137 16.64 -4.52 16.56
CA LEU A 137 17.13 -3.16 16.82
C LEU A 137 17.22 -2.30 15.54
N TYR A 138 17.28 -2.93 14.37
CA TYR A 138 17.27 -2.20 13.11
C TYR A 138 15.86 -1.76 12.73
N LYS A 139 15.76 -0.75 11.89
CA LYS A 139 14.47 -0.21 11.41
C LYS A 139 13.67 -1.31 10.72
N SER A 140 12.54 -1.67 11.30
CA SER A 140 11.58 -2.65 10.77
C SER A 140 10.16 -2.20 11.08
N THR A 141 9.20 -2.64 10.26
CA THR A 141 7.79 -2.40 10.52
C THR A 141 7.29 -3.37 11.60
N TRP A 142 6.61 -2.85 12.60
CA TRP A 142 5.95 -3.69 13.60
C TRP A 142 4.53 -4.01 13.12
N GLU A 143 4.33 -5.23 12.61
CA GLU A 143 3.07 -5.69 12.01
C GLU A 143 1.88 -5.74 12.99
N LYS A 144 2.14 -5.67 14.30
CA LYS A 144 1.09 -5.65 15.33
C LYS A 144 0.64 -4.25 15.72
N SER A 145 1.32 -3.21 15.25
CA SER A 145 0.93 -1.81 15.47
C SER A 145 0.26 -1.26 14.22
N PHE A 146 -0.91 -0.67 14.37
CA PHE A 146 -1.70 -0.14 13.26
C PHE A 146 -1.88 1.36 13.40
N LYS A 147 -2.01 2.02 12.26
CA LYS A 147 -2.37 3.44 12.17
C LYS A 147 -3.63 3.56 11.34
N TRP A 148 -4.61 4.24 11.88
CA TRP A 148 -5.80 4.64 11.15
C TRP A 148 -5.77 6.14 10.89
N LYS A 149 -6.17 6.53 9.70
CA LYS A 149 -6.35 7.93 9.30
C LYS A 149 -7.69 8.08 8.59
N PRO A 150 -8.42 9.19 8.79
CA PRO A 150 -9.51 9.57 7.90
C PRO A 150 -9.05 9.59 6.44
N ALA A 151 -9.97 9.36 5.50
CA ALA A 151 -9.64 9.23 4.08
C ALA A 151 -8.87 10.43 3.52
N GLU A 152 -9.23 11.64 3.96
CA GLU A 152 -8.63 12.91 3.56
C GLU A 152 -7.17 13.09 3.99
N PHE A 153 -6.70 12.34 4.99
CA PHE A 153 -5.31 12.33 5.45
C PHE A 153 -4.48 11.18 4.85
N ASN A 154 -5.08 10.37 3.97
CA ASN A 154 -4.34 9.38 3.21
C ASN A 154 -3.67 10.04 2.02
N THR A 155 -2.38 10.34 2.17
CA THR A 155 -1.56 10.99 1.16
C THR A 155 -0.50 10.02 0.61
N ILE A 156 0.03 10.33 -0.56
CA ILE A 156 1.09 9.54 -1.20
C ILE A 156 2.24 10.46 -1.58
N ASP A 157 3.46 10.07 -1.22
CA ASP A 157 4.67 10.75 -1.65
C ASP A 157 5.13 10.19 -2.99
N PHE A 158 5.14 10.99 -4.02
CA PHE A 158 5.61 10.63 -5.35
C PHE A 158 6.89 11.35 -5.75
N LEU A 159 7.74 10.66 -6.48
CA LEU A 159 8.75 11.29 -7.30
C LEU A 159 8.06 11.89 -8.54
N VAL A 160 8.22 13.18 -8.75
CA VAL A 160 7.57 13.94 -9.82
C VAL A 160 8.46 13.98 -11.06
N SER A 161 7.87 13.73 -12.23
CA SER A 161 8.48 14.00 -13.53
C SER A 161 7.50 14.79 -14.39
N VAL A 162 7.92 15.89 -14.99
CA VAL A 162 7.09 16.63 -15.95
C VAL A 162 7.05 15.88 -17.26
N LYS A 163 5.86 15.76 -17.86
CA LYS A 163 5.70 15.20 -19.20
C LYS A 163 6.43 16.06 -20.22
N LYS A 164 7.25 15.43 -21.06
CA LYS A 164 8.04 16.11 -22.09
C LYS A 164 7.42 15.96 -23.47
N ASP A 165 7.60 16.98 -24.31
CA ASP A 165 7.27 16.93 -25.72
C ASP A 165 8.29 16.06 -26.50
N LYS A 166 8.09 15.94 -27.82
CA LYS A 166 8.98 15.17 -28.72
C LYS A 166 10.40 15.74 -28.80
N THR A 167 10.62 16.98 -28.34
CA THR A 167 11.93 17.65 -28.34
C THR A 167 12.65 17.54 -26.97
N GLY A 168 12.00 16.93 -25.97
CA GLY A 168 12.51 16.78 -24.62
C GLY A 168 12.26 18.00 -23.70
N ARG A 169 11.46 18.98 -24.15
CA ARG A 169 11.07 20.14 -23.34
C ARG A 169 9.77 19.83 -22.60
N ASP A 170 9.54 20.59 -21.52
CA ASP A 170 8.27 20.49 -20.76
C ASP A 170 7.09 20.80 -21.66
N GLU A 171 6.11 19.89 -21.67
CA GLU A 171 4.86 20.09 -22.38
C GLU A 171 3.97 21.03 -21.56
N VAL A 172 3.75 22.25 -22.10
CA VAL A 172 2.90 23.28 -21.47
C VAL A 172 1.59 23.38 -22.23
N HIS A 173 0.51 23.25 -21.51
CA HIS A 173 -0.86 23.33 -22.06
C HIS A 173 -1.54 24.60 -21.56
N HIS A 174 -2.64 24.96 -22.23
CA HIS A 174 -3.43 26.13 -21.90
C HIS A 174 -4.88 25.72 -21.65
N ILE A 175 -5.49 26.31 -20.61
CA ILE A 175 -6.90 26.14 -20.28
C ILE A 175 -7.54 27.51 -20.07
N PHE A 176 -8.79 27.67 -20.51
CA PHE A 176 -9.55 28.88 -20.22
C PHE A 176 -10.20 28.75 -18.84
N GLN A 177 -10.09 29.80 -18.03
CA GLN A 177 -10.81 29.86 -16.79
C GLN A 177 -12.31 29.94 -17.06
N ASP A 178 -13.11 29.10 -16.42
CA ASP A 178 -14.56 29.01 -16.63
C ASP A 178 -15.22 30.39 -16.50
N GLY A 179 -15.88 30.81 -17.58
CA GLY A 179 -16.41 32.14 -17.82
C GLY A 179 -17.62 32.52 -16.99
N ARG A 180 -17.46 32.63 -15.66
CA ARG A 180 -18.50 33.23 -14.80
C ARG A 180 -18.44 34.74 -14.69
N ASN A 181 -17.41 35.40 -15.23
CA ASN A 181 -17.32 36.86 -15.29
C ASN A 181 -17.20 37.31 -16.72
N LEU A 182 -18.31 37.74 -17.30
CA LEU A 182 -18.43 38.32 -18.65
C LEU A 182 -17.78 39.73 -18.78
N GLU A 183 -17.19 40.28 -17.75
CA GLU A 183 -16.62 41.63 -17.71
C GLU A 183 -15.08 41.67 -17.56
N GLY A 184 -14.40 40.52 -17.53
CA GLY A 184 -12.95 40.47 -17.44
C GLY A 184 -12.31 39.81 -18.64
N ASN A 185 -11.08 40.17 -18.95
CA ASN A 185 -10.21 39.48 -19.90
C ASN A 185 -10.19 37.98 -19.55
N GLN A 186 -10.51 37.15 -20.55
CA GLN A 186 -10.38 35.69 -20.37
C GLN A 186 -8.88 35.38 -20.16
N GLU A 187 -8.50 35.16 -18.93
CA GLU A 187 -7.14 34.76 -18.62
C GLU A 187 -6.93 33.31 -19.08
N VAL A 188 -5.99 33.16 -19.96
CA VAL A 188 -5.49 31.84 -20.38
C VAL A 188 -4.51 31.37 -19.30
N ILE A 189 -4.88 30.34 -18.56
CA ILE A 189 -4.05 29.74 -17.53
C ILE A 189 -3.23 28.61 -18.13
N GLN A 190 -1.96 28.55 -17.76
CA GLN A 190 -1.04 27.50 -18.17
C GLN A 190 -1.03 26.36 -17.17
N TYR A 191 -0.89 25.13 -17.66
CA TYR A 191 -0.67 23.95 -16.83
C TYR A 191 0.36 23.00 -17.44
N LYS A 192 0.94 22.16 -16.57
CA LYS A 192 1.80 21.03 -16.96
C LYS A 192 1.15 19.73 -16.51
N THR A 193 1.45 18.65 -17.23
CA THR A 193 1.08 17.30 -16.82
C THR A 193 2.29 16.63 -16.18
N LEU A 194 2.11 16.16 -14.96
CA LEU A 194 3.11 15.41 -14.21
C LEU A 194 2.90 13.92 -14.39
N ILE A 195 4.00 13.17 -14.34
CA ILE A 195 4.04 11.71 -14.21
C ILE A 195 4.46 11.41 -12.78
N LEU A 196 3.56 10.87 -11.99
CA LEU A 196 3.77 10.51 -10.59
C LEU A 196 4.40 9.11 -10.52
N ARG A 197 5.56 9.00 -9.87
CA ARG A 197 6.33 7.77 -9.80
C ARG A 197 6.51 7.32 -8.35
N CYS A 198 6.54 6.01 -8.15
CA CYS A 198 6.85 5.38 -6.86
C CYS A 198 7.97 4.36 -7.02
N GLY A 199 8.64 4.01 -5.92
CA GLY A 199 9.72 3.03 -5.93
C GLY A 199 9.19 1.60 -6.02
N PHE A 200 9.73 0.80 -6.94
CA PHE A 200 9.30 -0.57 -7.17
C PHE A 200 10.46 -1.53 -7.32
N ASP A 201 10.38 -2.69 -6.66
CA ASP A 201 11.35 -3.78 -6.77
C ASP A 201 10.64 -5.03 -7.35
N GLU A 202 10.84 -5.25 -8.64
CA GLU A 202 10.25 -6.39 -9.36
C GLU A 202 10.67 -7.76 -8.77
N ARG A 203 11.88 -7.87 -8.22
CA ARG A 203 12.35 -9.15 -7.62
C ARG A 203 11.63 -9.47 -6.31
N LYS A 204 11.33 -8.44 -5.51
CA LYS A 204 10.64 -8.61 -4.23
C LYS A 204 9.12 -8.70 -4.39
N HIS A 205 8.57 -7.84 -5.24
CA HIS A 205 7.13 -7.60 -5.31
C HIS A 205 6.48 -8.17 -6.58
N GLY A 206 7.28 -8.80 -7.46
CA GLY A 206 6.77 -9.38 -8.71
C GLY A 206 6.46 -8.34 -9.77
N TYR A 207 5.32 -8.47 -10.43
CA TYR A 207 4.87 -7.58 -11.51
C TYR A 207 3.78 -6.65 -11.03
N LEU A 208 3.73 -5.40 -11.53
CA LEU A 208 2.76 -4.40 -11.09
C LEU A 208 1.31 -4.82 -11.38
N ASN A 209 1.02 -5.08 -12.65
CA ASN A 209 -0.31 -5.46 -13.13
C ASN A 209 -0.21 -6.60 -14.14
N PRO A 210 0.20 -7.82 -13.72
CA PRO A 210 0.56 -8.88 -14.65
C PRO A 210 -0.59 -9.30 -15.57
N CYS A 211 -1.82 -9.30 -15.10
CA CYS A 211 -2.96 -9.68 -15.94
C CYS A 211 -3.30 -8.57 -16.97
N GLN A 212 -3.12 -7.30 -16.60
CA GLN A 212 -3.31 -6.19 -17.53
C GLN A 212 -2.20 -6.12 -18.59
N ASP A 213 -0.96 -6.44 -18.20
CA ASP A 213 0.17 -6.51 -19.13
C ASP A 213 -0.04 -7.59 -20.18
N ILE A 214 -0.59 -8.74 -19.79
CA ILE A 214 -0.96 -9.82 -20.72
C ILE A 214 -2.05 -9.36 -21.69
N LEU A 215 -3.10 -8.68 -21.18
CA LEU A 215 -4.19 -8.15 -22.00
C LEU A 215 -3.71 -7.15 -23.03
N ASN A 216 -2.80 -6.28 -22.63
CA ASN A 216 -2.24 -5.23 -23.48
C ASN A 216 -1.11 -5.71 -24.39
N ASP A 217 -0.82 -7.02 -24.41
CA ASP A 217 0.30 -7.65 -25.13
C ASP A 217 1.68 -7.02 -24.76
N LYS A 218 1.78 -6.47 -23.55
CA LYS A 218 3.03 -5.90 -22.98
C LYS A 218 3.86 -7.02 -22.33
N LEU A 219 4.31 -7.96 -23.15
CA LEU A 219 5.08 -9.09 -22.67
C LEU A 219 6.58 -8.81 -22.83
N PRO A 220 7.40 -9.09 -21.79
CA PRO A 220 8.84 -8.95 -21.89
C PRO A 220 9.42 -10.02 -22.82
N THR A 221 10.51 -9.66 -23.49
CA THR A 221 11.29 -10.56 -24.33
C THR A 221 12.49 -11.13 -23.57
N PRO A 222 13.13 -12.21 -24.06
CA PRO A 222 14.37 -12.70 -23.46
C PRO A 222 15.53 -11.69 -23.45
N GLU A 223 15.47 -10.65 -24.24
CA GLU A 223 16.47 -9.58 -24.32
C GLU A 223 16.37 -8.58 -23.16
N ASP A 224 15.22 -8.56 -22.47
CA ASP A 224 14.95 -7.65 -21.33
C ASP A 224 15.61 -8.12 -20.00
N LEU A 225 16.46 -9.15 -20.02
CA LEU A 225 16.99 -9.82 -18.83
C LEU A 225 18.13 -9.09 -18.09
N ASP A 226 18.73 -8.03 -18.66
CA ASP A 226 20.03 -7.51 -18.21
C ASP A 226 20.01 -6.25 -17.34
N ASN A 227 18.91 -5.89 -16.68
CA ASN A 227 18.93 -4.77 -15.76
C ASN A 227 19.17 -5.23 -14.30
N ASN A 228 20.41 -5.09 -13.83
CA ASN A 228 20.83 -5.42 -12.45
C ASN A 228 20.22 -4.48 -11.38
N ASP A 229 19.62 -3.37 -11.77
CA ASP A 229 18.98 -2.45 -10.85
C ASP A 229 17.51 -2.82 -10.65
N THR A 230 17.25 -3.47 -9.50
CA THR A 230 15.92 -4.02 -9.19
C THR A 230 14.96 -3.01 -8.60
N TYR A 231 15.47 -1.98 -7.89
CA TYR A 231 14.64 -0.94 -7.29
C TYR A 231 14.73 0.34 -8.10
N LYS A 232 13.64 0.70 -8.77
CA LYS A 232 13.58 1.81 -9.70
C LYS A 232 12.25 2.59 -9.57
N PRO A 233 12.22 3.87 -9.97
CA PRO A 233 10.97 4.62 -10.04
C PRO A 233 10.14 4.17 -11.24
N VAL A 234 8.85 3.85 -10.99
CA VAL A 234 7.89 3.46 -12.01
C VAL A 234 6.65 4.35 -11.93
N PRO A 235 5.96 4.64 -13.05
CA PRO A 235 4.67 5.32 -13.02
C PRO A 235 3.70 4.56 -12.09
N PHE A 236 2.94 5.30 -11.28
CA PHE A 236 2.03 4.70 -10.32
C PHE A 236 0.80 4.13 -11.04
N GLN A 237 0.65 2.83 -10.99
CA GLN A 237 -0.48 2.08 -11.55
C GLN A 237 -1.09 1.21 -10.45
N PRO A 238 -2.15 1.67 -9.79
CA PRO A 238 -2.79 0.95 -8.68
C PRO A 238 -3.58 -0.27 -9.16
N THR A 239 -3.86 -1.18 -8.22
CA THR A 239 -4.61 -2.40 -8.52
C THR A 239 -6.08 -2.36 -8.10
N ASN A 240 -6.41 -1.74 -6.97
CA ASN A 240 -7.75 -1.72 -6.39
C ASN A 240 -8.13 -0.30 -5.91
N PRO A 241 -9.01 0.39 -6.66
CA PRO A 241 -9.43 0.09 -8.04
C PRO A 241 -8.27 0.27 -9.02
N TYR A 242 -8.30 -0.50 -10.12
CA TYR A 242 -7.35 -0.27 -11.23
C TYR A 242 -7.70 1.04 -11.93
N ASP A 243 -6.70 1.91 -12.11
CA ASP A 243 -6.80 3.12 -12.92
C ASP A 243 -5.51 3.28 -13.74
N GLU A 244 -5.64 3.20 -15.07
CA GLU A 244 -4.51 3.33 -15.99
C GLU A 244 -3.90 4.73 -15.94
N THR A 245 -4.69 5.75 -15.58
CA THR A 245 -4.32 7.18 -15.60
C THR A 245 -3.89 7.70 -14.24
N ALA A 246 -3.94 6.88 -13.19
CA ALA A 246 -3.64 7.29 -11.82
C ALA A 246 -2.24 7.90 -11.61
N HIS A 247 -1.32 7.69 -12.55
CA HIS A 247 0.00 8.31 -12.54
C HIS A 247 0.05 9.71 -13.13
N LEU A 248 -1.07 10.23 -13.67
CA LEU A 248 -1.12 11.54 -14.30
C LEU A 248 -1.72 12.60 -13.37
N CYS A 249 -1.09 13.75 -13.31
CA CYS A 249 -1.55 14.90 -12.56
C CYS A 249 -1.34 16.18 -13.34
N ASN A 250 -2.40 16.91 -13.63
CA ASN A 250 -2.30 18.25 -14.19
C ASN A 250 -2.14 19.26 -13.05
N ILE A 251 -1.23 20.20 -13.21
CA ILE A 251 -0.97 21.26 -12.24
C ILE A 251 -0.98 22.62 -12.93
N LEU A 252 -1.78 23.54 -12.38
CA LEU A 252 -1.78 24.92 -12.81
C LEU A 252 -0.46 25.59 -12.44
N LEU A 253 0.10 26.35 -13.37
CA LEU A 253 1.28 27.15 -13.10
C LEU A 253 0.86 28.45 -12.42
N LYS A 254 1.63 28.84 -11.41
CA LYS A 254 1.48 30.10 -10.66
C LYS A 254 2.72 30.96 -10.86
N GLY A 255 2.54 32.25 -10.99
CA GLY A 255 3.68 33.19 -11.19
C GLY A 255 3.25 34.49 -11.84
N ASP A 256 4.21 35.20 -12.38
CA ASP A 256 4.03 36.41 -13.14
C ASP A 256 4.22 36.18 -14.66
N GLU A 257 4.09 37.23 -15.49
CA GLU A 257 4.22 37.13 -16.95
C GLU A 257 5.59 36.59 -17.42
N THR A 258 6.61 36.64 -16.55
CA THR A 258 7.99 36.27 -16.90
C THR A 258 8.38 34.90 -16.37
N ASN A 259 7.81 34.47 -15.23
CA ASN A 259 8.20 33.23 -14.55
C ASN A 259 6.97 32.49 -14.01
N MET A 260 6.72 31.31 -14.56
CA MET A 260 5.64 30.43 -14.15
C MET A 260 6.19 29.18 -13.46
N TYR A 261 5.66 28.87 -12.27
CA TYR A 261 6.15 27.82 -11.39
C TYR A 261 5.08 26.80 -11.03
N MET A 262 5.49 25.57 -10.78
CA MET A 262 4.68 24.57 -10.12
C MET A 262 4.75 24.80 -8.59
N MET A 263 3.60 24.93 -7.96
CA MET A 263 3.49 25.24 -6.53
C MET A 263 2.57 24.25 -5.83
N THR A 264 2.91 23.91 -4.59
CA THR A 264 2.06 23.11 -3.71
C THR A 264 0.95 23.97 -3.06
N GLU A 265 0.01 23.33 -2.35
CA GLU A 265 -1.00 24.07 -1.55
C GLU A 265 -0.34 24.90 -0.41
N GLU A 266 0.77 24.43 0.14
CA GLU A 266 1.56 25.16 1.15
C GLU A 266 2.43 26.28 0.54
N ASN A 267 2.24 26.58 -0.77
CA ASN A 267 2.99 27.59 -1.53
C ASN A 267 4.50 27.31 -1.63
N GLU A 268 4.89 26.06 -1.65
CA GLU A 268 6.26 25.65 -1.91
C GLU A 268 6.49 25.39 -3.40
N TYR A 269 7.62 25.88 -3.90
CA TYR A 269 8.06 25.64 -5.27
C TYR A 269 8.61 24.22 -5.44
N PHE A 270 8.28 23.57 -6.53
CA PHE A 270 8.87 22.27 -6.92
C PHE A 270 9.08 22.13 -8.42
N GLU A 271 9.95 21.21 -8.80
CA GLU A 271 10.37 20.93 -10.17
C GLU A 271 10.56 19.43 -10.40
N ASP A 272 11.05 19.05 -11.59
CA ASP A 272 11.42 17.68 -11.92
C ASP A 272 12.35 17.05 -10.86
N ASP A 273 12.23 15.76 -10.66
CA ASP A 273 13.06 14.96 -9.76
C ASP A 273 12.99 15.40 -8.27
N MET A 274 11.89 16.01 -7.88
CA MET A 274 11.56 16.26 -6.47
C MET A 274 10.50 15.28 -5.96
N ILE A 275 10.53 15.00 -4.66
CA ILE A 275 9.51 14.19 -4.00
C ILE A 275 8.49 15.11 -3.35
N VAL A 276 7.24 14.95 -3.75
CA VAL A 276 6.12 15.77 -3.31
C VAL A 276 5.02 14.88 -2.76
N GLU A 277 4.40 15.34 -1.68
CA GLU A 277 3.24 14.70 -1.06
C GLU A 277 1.96 15.16 -1.74
N PHE A 278 1.13 14.20 -2.15
CA PHE A 278 -0.13 14.47 -2.83
C PHE A 278 -1.31 13.90 -2.06
N LYS A 279 -2.42 14.64 -2.04
CA LYS A 279 -3.75 14.12 -1.71
C LYS A 279 -4.54 13.83 -2.99
N TYR A 280 -5.47 12.89 -2.90
CA TYR A 280 -6.38 12.55 -4.00
C TYR A 280 -7.78 13.07 -3.70
N VAL A 281 -8.32 13.89 -4.59
CA VAL A 281 -9.66 14.50 -4.45
C VAL A 281 -10.59 13.83 -5.47
N MET A 282 -11.48 12.98 -4.99
CA MET A 282 -12.35 12.14 -5.81
C MET A 282 -13.27 12.95 -6.74
N ASP A 283 -13.77 14.09 -6.24
CA ASP A 283 -14.75 14.93 -6.95
C ASP A 283 -14.16 15.82 -8.05
N ASN A 284 -12.82 15.89 -8.13
CA ASN A 284 -12.17 16.63 -9.19
C ASN A 284 -12.26 15.89 -10.54
N ASN A 285 -12.17 16.64 -11.63
CA ASN A 285 -12.12 16.08 -12.99
C ASN A 285 -10.90 15.19 -13.20
N ASP A 286 -11.00 14.24 -14.13
CA ASP A 286 -9.89 13.35 -14.48
C ASP A 286 -8.64 14.14 -14.88
N GLY A 287 -7.50 13.67 -14.40
CA GLY A 287 -6.22 14.35 -14.51
C GLY A 287 -5.98 15.49 -13.49
N TRP A 288 -7.00 15.92 -12.75
CA TRP A 288 -6.91 16.99 -11.74
C TRP A 288 -7.19 16.49 -10.29
N LYS A 289 -7.34 15.18 -10.12
CA LYS A 289 -7.65 14.57 -8.82
C LYS A 289 -6.48 14.60 -7.85
N TRP A 290 -5.27 14.53 -8.34
CA TRP A 290 -4.08 14.71 -7.52
C TRP A 290 -3.78 16.17 -7.25
N VAL A 291 -3.60 16.51 -5.99
CA VAL A 291 -3.30 17.87 -5.53
C VAL A 291 -2.02 17.84 -4.71
N PRO A 292 -0.96 18.55 -5.11
CA PRO A 292 0.29 18.61 -4.37
C PRO A 292 0.12 19.41 -3.08
N LEU A 293 0.44 18.80 -1.94
CA LEU A 293 0.32 19.42 -0.62
C LEU A 293 1.58 20.16 -0.23
N ARG A 294 2.70 19.46 -0.16
CA ARG A 294 4.00 19.96 0.27
C ARG A 294 5.16 19.21 -0.36
N VAL A 295 6.31 19.85 -0.37
CA VAL A 295 7.56 19.22 -0.82
C VAL A 295 8.17 18.40 0.32
N ARG A 296 8.59 17.17 -0.01
CA ARG A 296 9.33 16.31 0.91
C ARG A 296 10.83 16.56 0.74
N TYR A 297 11.29 17.67 1.33
CA TYR A 297 12.71 18.09 1.26
C TYR A 297 13.67 17.05 1.84
N ASP A 298 13.25 16.36 2.92
CA ASP A 298 13.98 15.25 3.53
C ASP A 298 14.27 14.14 2.51
N LYS A 299 13.24 13.63 1.85
CA LYS A 299 13.35 12.57 0.85
C LYS A 299 14.02 13.03 -0.44
N THR A 300 13.76 14.26 -0.87
CA THR A 300 14.39 14.87 -2.04
C THR A 300 15.91 15.01 -1.83
N SER A 301 16.35 15.40 -0.63
CA SER A 301 17.76 15.48 -0.28
C SER A 301 18.44 14.11 -0.29
N GLU A 302 17.77 13.06 0.21
CA GLU A 302 18.25 11.68 0.13
C GLU A 302 18.42 11.23 -1.32
N LEU A 303 17.43 11.51 -2.18
CA LEU A 303 17.50 11.20 -3.61
C LEU A 303 18.68 11.91 -4.28
N ARG A 304 18.85 13.21 -4.04
CA ARG A 304 19.95 14.02 -4.58
C ARG A 304 21.33 13.59 -4.06
N ALA A 305 21.38 13.01 -2.87
CA ALA A 305 22.59 12.38 -2.32
C ALA A 305 22.89 10.99 -2.91
N GLY A 306 22.12 10.53 -3.90
CA GLY A 306 22.30 9.25 -4.57
C GLY A 306 21.67 8.05 -3.84
N MET A 307 20.90 8.29 -2.78
CA MET A 307 20.09 7.24 -2.16
C MET A 307 18.89 6.92 -3.03
N LYS A 308 18.47 5.65 -3.04
CA LYS A 308 17.31 5.20 -3.82
C LYS A 308 16.00 5.50 -3.08
N ASN A 309 15.74 6.79 -2.83
CA ASN A 309 14.46 7.23 -2.31
C ASN A 309 13.62 7.80 -3.46
N TYR A 310 12.52 7.14 -3.80
CA TYR A 310 11.61 7.55 -4.87
C TYR A 310 10.21 7.88 -4.35
N GLY A 311 10.15 8.41 -3.12
CA GLY A 311 8.89 8.66 -2.43
C GLY A 311 8.39 7.41 -1.71
N ASN A 312 7.09 7.13 -1.79
CA ASN A 312 6.56 5.88 -1.25
C ASN A 312 7.01 4.68 -2.12
N ALA A 313 7.27 3.55 -1.47
CA ALA A 313 7.37 2.30 -2.19
C ALA A 313 5.99 1.92 -2.75
N TYR A 314 5.95 1.24 -3.90
CA TYR A 314 4.70 0.91 -4.60
C TYR A 314 3.65 0.25 -3.70
N HIS A 315 4.03 -0.72 -2.86
CA HIS A 315 3.08 -1.40 -1.99
C HIS A 315 2.46 -0.44 -0.95
N VAL A 316 3.20 0.55 -0.47
CA VAL A 316 2.68 1.59 0.44
C VAL A 316 1.73 2.52 -0.32
N ALA A 317 2.15 2.99 -1.50
CA ALA A 317 1.31 3.84 -2.36
C ALA A 317 0.00 3.14 -2.74
N ASN A 318 0.06 1.85 -3.11
CA ASN A 318 -1.11 1.06 -3.48
C ASN A 318 -2.05 0.80 -2.29
N ASN A 319 -1.51 0.59 -1.09
CA ASN A 319 -2.32 0.47 0.13
C ASN A 319 -3.01 1.79 0.49
N ASN A 320 -2.30 2.93 0.37
CA ASN A 320 -2.91 4.24 0.59
C ASN A 320 -4.00 4.54 -0.46
N TRP A 321 -3.76 4.18 -1.73
CA TRP A 321 -4.77 4.27 -2.79
C TRP A 321 -6.03 3.47 -2.45
N HIS A 322 -5.87 2.24 -1.97
CA HIS A 322 -6.99 1.43 -1.51
C HIS A 322 -7.74 2.10 -0.36
N SER A 323 -7.02 2.60 0.64
CA SER A 323 -7.62 3.30 1.79
C SER A 323 -8.31 4.62 1.41
N ILE A 324 -7.92 5.27 0.31
CA ILE A 324 -8.60 6.45 -0.23
C ILE A 324 -9.95 6.05 -0.84
N HIS A 325 -10.00 4.92 -1.58
CA HIS A 325 -11.19 4.49 -2.32
C HIS A 325 -12.16 3.63 -1.51
N ASP A 326 -11.65 2.91 -0.54
CA ASP A 326 -12.43 2.06 0.39
C ASP A 326 -11.94 2.29 1.83
N PRO A 327 -12.26 3.46 2.40
CA PRO A 327 -11.74 3.85 3.71
C PRO A 327 -12.43 3.11 4.85
N ILE A 328 -11.65 2.76 5.86
CA ILE A 328 -12.20 2.48 7.18
C ILE A 328 -12.65 3.82 7.77
N THR A 329 -13.95 4.00 7.94
CA THR A 329 -14.51 5.28 8.39
C THR A 329 -14.41 5.48 9.90
N GLU A 330 -14.53 6.74 10.35
CA GLU A 330 -14.63 7.07 11.78
C GLU A 330 -15.80 6.34 12.45
N TYR A 331 -16.93 6.23 11.74
CA TYR A 331 -18.09 5.48 12.22
C TYR A 331 -17.76 4.00 12.49
N MET A 332 -17.08 3.34 11.56
CA MET A 332 -16.67 1.93 11.72
C MET A 332 -15.79 1.70 12.95
N ILE A 333 -14.78 2.57 13.16
CA ILE A 333 -13.84 2.39 14.28
C ILE A 333 -14.40 2.87 15.62
N SER A 334 -15.46 3.71 15.63
CA SER A 334 -16.09 4.19 16.86
C SER A 334 -17.26 3.34 17.31
N THR A 335 -17.89 2.59 16.41
CA THR A 335 -19.08 1.78 16.71
C THR A 335 -18.85 0.27 16.54
N GLY A 336 -17.95 -0.12 15.67
CA GLY A 336 -17.76 -1.52 15.25
C GLY A 336 -18.83 -2.01 14.26
N GLU A 337 -19.65 -1.10 13.73
CA GLU A 337 -20.66 -1.43 12.72
C GLU A 337 -20.12 -1.25 11.30
N ASN A 338 -20.74 -1.93 10.34
CA ASN A 338 -20.39 -1.86 8.91
C ASN A 338 -18.93 -2.20 8.61
N LEU A 339 -18.30 -3.01 9.47
CA LEU A 339 -16.94 -3.48 9.20
C LEU A 339 -16.93 -4.33 7.92
N PRO A 340 -15.88 -4.21 7.08
CA PRO A 340 -15.71 -5.08 5.93
C PRO A 340 -15.74 -6.55 6.37
N GLU A 341 -16.51 -7.38 5.66
CA GLU A 341 -16.47 -8.82 5.91
C GLU A 341 -15.06 -9.34 5.57
N TYR A 342 -14.44 -9.98 6.55
CA TYR A 342 -13.19 -10.69 6.33
C TYR A 342 -13.50 -11.96 5.53
N GLU A 343 -13.25 -11.95 4.23
CA GLU A 343 -13.26 -13.16 3.42
C GLU A 343 -12.18 -14.10 3.99
N ARG A 344 -12.58 -15.06 4.81
CA ARG A 344 -11.70 -16.14 5.22
C ARG A 344 -11.32 -16.93 3.97
N ASN A 345 -10.06 -16.84 3.58
CA ASN A 345 -9.49 -17.70 2.53
C ASN A 345 -9.42 -19.19 2.95
N ASP A 346 -10.17 -19.60 3.97
CA ASP A 346 -10.20 -20.96 4.48
C ASP A 346 -10.78 -21.96 3.47
N ASP A 347 -11.56 -21.48 2.48
CA ASP A 347 -12.10 -22.28 1.37
C ASP A 347 -11.12 -22.45 0.20
N VAL A 348 -9.91 -21.84 0.26
CA VAL A 348 -8.91 -22.01 -0.79
C VAL A 348 -8.14 -23.31 -0.58
N TYR A 349 -8.56 -24.35 -1.28
CA TYR A 349 -7.99 -25.72 -1.28
C TYR A 349 -6.46 -25.78 -1.50
N TYR A 350 -5.81 -24.71 -1.92
CA TYR A 350 -4.38 -24.59 -2.19
C TYR A 350 -3.69 -23.47 -1.41
N ASN A 351 -3.93 -23.38 -0.11
CA ASN A 351 -3.03 -22.59 0.74
C ASN A 351 -1.75 -23.42 0.96
N ARG A 352 -0.63 -23.00 0.37
CA ARG A 352 0.66 -23.67 0.62
C ARG A 352 1.08 -23.38 2.06
N SER A 353 0.79 -24.32 2.97
CA SER A 353 1.64 -24.45 4.14
C SER A 353 3.02 -24.94 3.67
N ASN A 354 4.09 -24.33 4.19
CA ASN A 354 5.47 -24.73 3.92
C ASN A 354 5.85 -26.09 4.54
N ASP A 355 4.87 -26.84 5.05
CA ASP A 355 5.09 -28.12 5.65
C ASP A 355 5.31 -29.19 4.56
N GLU A 356 6.38 -29.96 4.70
CA GLU A 356 6.64 -31.16 3.91
C GLU A 356 5.43 -32.09 4.06
N THR A 357 4.61 -32.13 3.01
CA THR A 357 3.38 -32.93 3.06
C THR A 357 3.70 -34.37 2.69
N SER A 358 3.21 -35.33 3.45
CA SER A 358 3.28 -36.77 3.20
C SER A 358 2.76 -37.19 1.81
N THR A 359 2.12 -36.27 1.07
CA THR A 359 1.52 -36.48 -0.25
C THR A 359 2.38 -35.98 -1.43
N GLN A 360 3.65 -35.60 -1.21
CA GLN A 360 4.49 -35.06 -2.28
C GLN A 360 4.66 -36.04 -3.45
N GLY A 361 4.92 -37.31 -3.17
CA GLY A 361 5.09 -38.33 -4.21
C GLY A 361 3.81 -38.52 -5.06
N LEU A 362 2.63 -38.47 -4.44
CA LEU A 362 1.34 -38.55 -5.14
C LEU A 362 1.13 -37.32 -6.04
N ARG A 363 1.45 -36.13 -5.54
CA ARG A 363 1.38 -34.89 -6.33
C ARG A 363 2.33 -34.91 -7.52
N ASP A 364 3.56 -35.38 -7.34
CA ASP A 364 4.54 -35.49 -8.39
C ASP A 364 4.10 -36.50 -9.45
N PHE A 365 3.62 -37.67 -9.06
CA PHE A 365 3.04 -38.67 -9.99
C PHE A 365 1.88 -38.06 -10.77
N HIS A 366 0.93 -37.41 -10.09
CA HIS A 366 -0.21 -36.80 -10.74
C HIS A 366 0.19 -35.71 -11.75
N ASN A 367 1.09 -34.83 -11.36
CA ASN A 367 1.51 -33.71 -12.22
C ASN A 367 2.47 -34.10 -13.33
N LEU A 368 3.46 -34.95 -13.05
CA LEU A 368 4.54 -35.27 -13.99
C LEU A 368 4.22 -36.44 -14.90
N VAL A 369 3.28 -37.34 -14.49
CA VAL A 369 2.92 -38.50 -15.26
C VAL A 369 1.46 -38.37 -15.77
N VAL A 370 0.47 -38.30 -14.88
CA VAL A 370 -0.94 -38.35 -15.28
C VAL A 370 -1.34 -37.16 -16.12
N LYS A 371 -1.26 -35.95 -15.58
CA LYS A 371 -1.63 -34.70 -16.29
C LYS A 371 -0.77 -34.49 -17.56
N LYS A 372 0.52 -34.80 -17.48
CA LYS A 372 1.38 -34.70 -18.65
C LYS A 372 0.93 -35.61 -19.79
N ASN A 373 0.66 -36.87 -19.51
CA ASN A 373 0.24 -37.83 -20.52
C ASN A 373 -1.16 -37.50 -21.08
N LEU A 374 -2.08 -37.03 -20.24
CA LEU A 374 -3.41 -36.59 -20.67
C LEU A 374 -3.31 -35.40 -21.62
N ILE A 375 -2.69 -34.32 -21.21
CA ILE A 375 -2.60 -33.08 -22.01
C ILE A 375 -1.86 -33.36 -23.33
N MET A 376 -0.68 -34.01 -23.27
CA MET A 376 0.09 -34.31 -24.48
C MET A 376 -0.49 -35.36 -25.36
N GLY A 377 -1.31 -36.26 -24.82
CA GLY A 377 -1.92 -37.35 -25.59
C GLY A 377 -3.20 -36.98 -26.37
N VAL A 378 -3.89 -35.92 -25.90
CA VAL A 378 -5.13 -35.47 -26.55
C VAL A 378 -4.95 -34.15 -27.32
N SER A 379 -3.84 -33.41 -27.11
CA SER A 379 -3.60 -32.15 -27.80
C SER A 379 -2.79 -32.35 -29.06
N GLU A 380 -3.20 -31.68 -30.12
CA GLU A 380 -2.44 -31.51 -31.34
C GLU A 380 -1.70 -30.13 -31.35
N ARG A 381 -0.78 -30.00 -32.29
CA ARG A 381 -0.09 -28.71 -32.48
C ARG A 381 -1.09 -27.64 -32.90
N ASP A 382 -0.93 -26.45 -32.34
CA ASP A 382 -1.77 -25.26 -32.59
C ASP A 382 -3.21 -25.37 -32.06
N ASP A 383 -3.48 -26.38 -31.20
CA ASP A 383 -4.74 -26.50 -30.49
C ASP A 383 -4.91 -25.40 -29.45
N THR A 384 -6.18 -25.29 -29.00
CA THR A 384 -6.59 -24.43 -27.90
C THR A 384 -7.04 -25.24 -26.71
N LEU A 385 -6.67 -24.78 -25.54
CA LEU A 385 -7.02 -25.40 -24.26
C LEU A 385 -7.82 -24.43 -23.41
N ILE A 386 -8.87 -24.95 -22.76
CA ILE A 386 -9.52 -24.29 -21.64
C ILE A 386 -9.15 -25.06 -20.37
N ASP A 387 -8.51 -24.40 -19.42
CA ASP A 387 -8.16 -24.97 -18.13
C ASP A 387 -9.12 -24.43 -17.07
N TYR A 388 -10.06 -25.26 -16.62
CA TYR A 388 -11.16 -24.90 -15.73
C TYR A 388 -10.78 -24.74 -14.26
N ALA A 389 -9.56 -25.09 -13.88
CA ALA A 389 -9.02 -24.93 -12.54
C ALA A 389 -7.51 -24.72 -12.66
N VAL A 390 -7.14 -23.62 -13.35
CA VAL A 390 -5.76 -23.36 -13.76
C VAL A 390 -4.81 -23.19 -12.60
N GLY A 391 -5.31 -22.81 -11.42
CA GLY A 391 -4.49 -22.49 -10.27
C GLY A 391 -3.47 -21.39 -10.60
N LYS A 392 -2.26 -21.58 -10.14
CA LYS A 392 -1.12 -20.70 -10.47
C LYS A 392 -0.44 -21.12 -11.80
N ALA A 393 -1.16 -21.61 -12.78
CA ALA A 393 -0.69 -22.09 -14.09
C ALA A 393 0.42 -23.17 -13.99
N GLY A 394 0.21 -24.16 -13.13
CA GLY A 394 1.17 -25.24 -12.89
C GLY A 394 1.43 -26.13 -14.11
N ASP A 395 0.51 -26.19 -15.06
CA ASP A 395 0.57 -27.01 -16.26
C ASP A 395 1.21 -26.32 -17.48
N MET A 396 1.71 -25.08 -17.33
CA MET A 396 2.30 -24.25 -18.40
C MET A 396 3.41 -24.97 -19.19
N SER A 397 4.26 -25.74 -18.53
CA SER A 397 5.33 -26.50 -19.20
C SER A 397 4.75 -27.58 -20.16
N LYS A 398 3.57 -28.08 -19.89
CA LYS A 398 2.86 -29.07 -20.72
C LYS A 398 2.24 -28.39 -21.95
N TRP A 399 1.66 -27.17 -21.75
CA TRP A 399 1.12 -26.36 -22.86
C TRP A 399 2.21 -26.00 -23.90
N ILE A 400 3.40 -25.61 -23.41
CA ILE A 400 4.55 -25.29 -24.27
C ILE A 400 4.99 -26.54 -25.05
N ARG A 401 5.08 -27.68 -24.38
CA ARG A 401 5.50 -28.96 -25.02
C ARG A 401 4.50 -29.46 -26.06
N SER A 402 3.19 -29.32 -25.78
CA SER A 402 2.12 -29.64 -26.73
C SER A 402 2.02 -28.64 -27.87
N LYS A 403 2.80 -27.55 -27.84
CA LYS A 403 2.79 -26.49 -28.86
C LYS A 403 1.41 -25.91 -29.09
N LEU A 404 0.65 -25.69 -28.00
CA LEU A 404 -0.67 -25.09 -28.07
C LEU A 404 -0.59 -23.67 -28.64
N LYS A 405 -1.65 -23.23 -29.33
CA LYS A 405 -1.77 -21.87 -29.85
C LYS A 405 -2.27 -20.90 -28.80
N PHE A 406 -3.27 -21.32 -28.01
CA PHE A 406 -3.94 -20.48 -27.03
C PHE A 406 -4.39 -21.28 -25.80
N VAL A 407 -4.36 -20.64 -24.63
CA VAL A 407 -4.87 -21.19 -23.38
C VAL A 407 -5.75 -20.16 -22.68
N LEU A 408 -6.99 -20.56 -22.34
CA LEU A 408 -7.85 -19.82 -21.41
C LEU A 408 -7.80 -20.52 -20.06
N GLY A 409 -7.27 -19.84 -19.04
CA GLY A 409 -7.26 -20.33 -17.67
C GLY A 409 -8.35 -19.67 -16.84
N VAL A 410 -9.14 -20.47 -16.14
CA VAL A 410 -10.17 -20.00 -15.19
C VAL A 410 -9.84 -20.53 -13.82
N ASP A 411 -9.93 -19.72 -12.78
CA ASP A 411 -9.78 -20.15 -11.39
C ASP A 411 -10.68 -19.32 -10.48
N VAL A 412 -11.24 -19.93 -9.45
CA VAL A 412 -12.09 -19.24 -8.48
C VAL A 412 -11.30 -18.34 -7.55
N SER A 413 -10.01 -18.63 -7.33
CA SER A 413 -9.15 -17.89 -6.44
C SER A 413 -8.51 -16.69 -7.16
N LYS A 414 -8.83 -15.47 -6.71
CA LYS A 414 -8.18 -14.23 -7.16
C LYS A 414 -6.68 -14.29 -6.95
N ASP A 415 -6.21 -14.83 -5.81
CA ASP A 415 -4.78 -14.96 -5.52
C ASP A 415 -4.06 -15.85 -6.55
N ASN A 416 -4.68 -16.97 -6.93
CA ASN A 416 -4.13 -17.86 -7.95
C ASN A 416 -3.91 -17.15 -9.29
N ILE A 417 -4.78 -16.22 -9.67
CA ILE A 417 -4.70 -15.48 -10.94
C ILE A 417 -3.83 -14.22 -10.80
N HIS A 418 -4.15 -13.37 -9.82
CA HIS A 418 -3.67 -11.99 -9.75
C HIS A 418 -2.43 -11.78 -8.87
N ASN A 419 -1.99 -12.78 -8.10
CA ASN A 419 -0.82 -12.62 -7.25
C ASN A 419 0.39 -12.13 -8.07
N GLN A 420 0.95 -10.99 -7.68
CA GLN A 420 1.99 -10.30 -8.42
C GLN A 420 3.32 -11.08 -8.49
N VAL A 421 3.54 -11.97 -7.53
CA VAL A 421 4.79 -12.75 -7.42
C VAL A 421 4.67 -14.11 -8.09
N ASP A 422 3.62 -14.87 -7.78
CA ASP A 422 3.53 -16.28 -8.16
C ASP A 422 2.15 -16.70 -8.73
N GLY A 423 1.25 -15.75 -8.97
CA GLY A 423 -0.01 -16.00 -9.67
C GLY A 423 0.17 -16.44 -11.12
N ALA A 424 -0.89 -16.94 -11.73
CA ALA A 424 -0.87 -17.42 -13.10
C ALA A 424 -0.36 -16.39 -14.10
N CYS A 425 -0.85 -15.14 -13.99
CA CYS A 425 -0.42 -14.02 -14.84
C CYS A 425 1.08 -13.71 -14.66
N ALA A 426 1.55 -13.59 -13.41
CA ALA A 426 2.96 -13.30 -13.11
C ALA A 426 3.89 -14.44 -13.59
N ARG A 427 3.48 -15.69 -13.40
CA ARG A 427 4.25 -16.86 -13.88
C ARG A 427 4.29 -16.94 -15.39
N PHE A 428 3.21 -16.56 -16.07
CA PHE A 428 3.16 -16.51 -17.53
C PHE A 428 4.13 -15.45 -18.09
N ILE A 429 4.12 -14.25 -17.54
CA ILE A 429 5.08 -13.18 -17.92
C ILE A 429 6.53 -13.64 -17.70
N ARG A 430 6.81 -14.27 -16.54
CA ARG A 430 8.14 -14.81 -16.24
C ARG A 430 8.56 -15.90 -17.23
N ALA A 431 7.63 -16.73 -17.66
CA ALA A 431 7.90 -17.77 -18.67
C ALA A 431 8.20 -17.16 -20.04
N ASN A 432 7.53 -16.06 -20.44
CA ASN A 432 7.83 -15.34 -21.68
C ASN A 432 9.27 -14.78 -21.71
N LYS A 433 9.83 -14.37 -20.56
CA LYS A 433 11.26 -14.02 -20.47
C LYS A 433 12.19 -15.19 -20.75
N LYS A 434 11.74 -16.43 -20.55
CA LYS A 434 12.56 -17.64 -20.65
C LYS A 434 12.40 -18.41 -21.96
N TYR A 435 11.18 -18.41 -22.52
CA TYR A 435 10.84 -19.24 -23.67
C TYR A 435 10.50 -18.37 -24.88
N THR A 436 11.14 -18.62 -26.02
CA THR A 436 10.90 -17.87 -27.26
C THR A 436 9.58 -18.25 -27.96
N LYS A 437 9.00 -19.41 -27.63
CA LYS A 437 7.74 -19.89 -28.19
C LYS A 437 6.79 -20.28 -27.07
N MET A 438 5.88 -19.38 -26.78
CA MET A 438 4.83 -19.55 -25.79
C MET A 438 3.46 -19.59 -26.48
N PRO A 439 2.50 -20.39 -26.01
CA PRO A 439 1.12 -20.18 -26.39
C PRO A 439 0.65 -18.79 -25.94
N LYS A 440 -0.24 -18.14 -26.64
CA LYS A 440 -0.97 -17.02 -26.07
C LYS A 440 -1.83 -17.53 -24.93
N ALA A 441 -1.98 -16.75 -23.87
CA ALA A 441 -2.82 -17.17 -22.74
C ALA A 441 -3.55 -15.98 -22.15
N LEU A 442 -4.70 -16.27 -21.55
CA LEU A 442 -5.47 -15.35 -20.74
C LEU A 442 -5.96 -16.04 -19.50
N PHE A 443 -6.05 -15.28 -18.44
CA PHE A 443 -6.46 -15.79 -17.15
C PHE A 443 -7.57 -14.91 -16.59
N VAL A 444 -8.64 -15.53 -16.11
CA VAL A 444 -9.80 -14.86 -15.53
C VAL A 444 -10.19 -15.49 -14.21
N THR A 445 -10.70 -14.66 -13.30
CA THR A 445 -11.28 -15.13 -12.05
C THR A 445 -12.73 -15.53 -12.29
N GLY A 446 -13.09 -16.75 -11.89
CA GLY A 446 -14.45 -17.22 -12.11
C GLY A 446 -14.71 -18.61 -11.61
N ASN A 447 -16.00 -18.91 -11.44
CA ASN A 447 -16.49 -20.22 -10.99
C ASN A 447 -16.77 -21.13 -12.18
N SER A 448 -15.90 -22.10 -12.43
CA SER A 448 -16.02 -23.04 -13.55
C SER A 448 -17.23 -23.98 -13.48
N SER A 449 -17.98 -24.02 -12.37
CA SER A 449 -19.26 -24.70 -12.29
C SER A 449 -20.41 -23.94 -12.96
N ARG A 450 -20.19 -22.70 -13.36
CA ARG A 450 -21.16 -21.84 -14.03
C ARG A 450 -20.81 -21.70 -15.51
N ASN A 451 -21.74 -21.13 -16.28
CA ASN A 451 -21.56 -20.97 -17.72
C ASN A 451 -20.58 -19.85 -18.05
N ILE A 452 -19.40 -20.22 -18.59
CA ILE A 452 -18.36 -19.27 -19.00
C ILE A 452 -18.77 -18.48 -20.25
N ARG A 453 -19.52 -19.11 -21.17
CA ARG A 453 -19.90 -18.52 -22.46
C ARG A 453 -20.78 -17.28 -22.30
N ASN A 454 -21.76 -17.30 -21.40
CA ASN A 454 -22.65 -16.17 -21.15
C ASN A 454 -22.11 -15.19 -20.09
N GLY A 455 -20.95 -15.47 -19.51
CA GLY A 455 -20.31 -14.65 -18.50
C GLY A 455 -20.76 -14.88 -17.06
N ASP A 456 -21.70 -15.80 -16.81
CA ASP A 456 -22.21 -16.10 -15.46
C ASP A 456 -21.12 -16.72 -14.54
N ALA A 457 -20.10 -17.32 -15.13
CA ALA A 457 -18.96 -17.89 -14.43
C ALA A 457 -18.01 -16.82 -13.86
N LEU A 458 -18.05 -15.58 -14.37
CA LEU A 458 -17.02 -14.57 -14.13
C LEU A 458 -17.44 -13.60 -13.03
N ASP A 459 -16.54 -13.32 -12.12
CA ASP A 459 -16.82 -12.55 -10.92
C ASP A 459 -16.92 -11.05 -11.18
N THR A 460 -16.18 -10.52 -12.17
CA THR A 460 -16.13 -9.09 -12.43
C THR A 460 -16.55 -8.73 -13.85
N ASP A 461 -17.08 -7.53 -14.04
CA ASP A 461 -17.41 -7.01 -15.38
C ASP A 461 -16.17 -6.86 -16.26
N LYS A 462 -14.99 -6.65 -15.64
CA LYS A 462 -13.71 -6.64 -16.34
C LYS A 462 -13.37 -8.01 -16.92
N ASP A 463 -13.53 -9.07 -16.15
CA ASP A 463 -13.34 -10.45 -16.65
C ASP A 463 -14.33 -10.79 -17.76
N LYS A 464 -15.59 -10.30 -17.66
CA LYS A 464 -16.60 -10.45 -18.74
C LYS A 464 -16.18 -9.70 -20.00
N GLN A 465 -15.64 -8.48 -19.87
CA GLN A 465 -15.11 -7.71 -20.99
C GLN A 465 -13.94 -8.43 -21.68
N ILE A 466 -13.04 -9.03 -20.90
CA ILE A 466 -11.93 -9.84 -21.43
C ILE A 466 -12.44 -10.96 -22.33
N ILE A 467 -13.43 -11.68 -21.89
CA ILE A 467 -14.05 -12.76 -22.68
C ILE A 467 -14.72 -12.21 -23.95
N ASN A 468 -15.33 -11.04 -23.89
CA ASN A 468 -15.96 -10.39 -25.05
C ASN A 468 -14.97 -9.84 -26.07
N ILE A 469 -13.86 -9.21 -25.62
CA ILE A 469 -12.85 -8.58 -26.49
C ILE A 469 -12.15 -9.61 -27.40
N ILE A 470 -12.04 -10.88 -26.99
CA ILE A 470 -11.16 -11.85 -27.67
C ILE A 470 -11.91 -12.72 -28.67
N ASN A 471 -13.16 -12.49 -28.96
CA ASN A 471 -13.93 -13.44 -29.79
C ASN A 471 -13.82 -14.90 -29.25
N VAL A 472 -13.62 -15.06 -27.94
CA VAL A 472 -13.59 -16.38 -27.29
C VAL A 472 -14.93 -17.08 -27.53
N ILE A 473 -16.02 -16.31 -27.71
CA ILE A 473 -17.32 -16.84 -28.12
C ILE A 473 -17.24 -17.58 -29.47
N GLN A 474 -16.51 -17.09 -30.45
CA GLN A 474 -16.23 -17.81 -31.70
C GLN A 474 -15.35 -19.06 -31.45
N PHE A 475 -14.51 -18.99 -30.46
CA PHE A 475 -13.60 -20.05 -30.08
C PHE A 475 -14.32 -21.20 -29.38
N ILE A 476 -15.20 -20.89 -28.43
CA ILE A 476 -16.04 -21.85 -27.71
C ILE A 476 -17.06 -22.48 -28.66
N SER A 477 -17.57 -21.73 -29.65
CA SER A 477 -18.51 -22.28 -30.67
C SER A 477 -17.87 -23.30 -31.60
N ASN A 478 -16.57 -23.31 -31.76
CA ASN A 478 -15.84 -24.32 -32.55
C ASN A 478 -15.58 -25.63 -31.77
N PHE A 479 -15.79 -25.63 -30.45
CA PHE A 479 -15.64 -26.83 -29.59
C PHE A 479 -16.88 -27.73 -29.56
N GLU A 480 -18.02 -27.31 -30.13
CA GLU A 480 -19.25 -28.10 -30.22
C GLU A 480 -19.35 -28.91 -31.53
N ARG A 481 -18.29 -28.93 -32.32
CA ARG A 481 -18.18 -29.78 -33.51
C ARG A 481 -17.12 -30.87 -33.29
#